data_2ed43708703a230981d8cd769ceed9fd
#
_entry.id   2ed43708703a230981d8cd769ceed9fd
#
_cell.length_a   1.000
_cell.length_b   1.000
_cell.length_c   1.000
_cell.angle_alpha   90.00
_cell.angle_beta   90.00
_cell.angle_gamma   90.00
#
_symmetry.space_group_name_H-M   'P 1'
#
loop_
_entity.id
_entity.type
_entity.pdbx_description
1 polymer ?
#
loop_
_entity_poly.entity_id
_entity_poly.type
_entity_poly.pdbx_seq_one_letter_code
_entity_poly.pdbx_strand_id
1 'polypeptide(L)'
;MYTFDSRVRYSETDENGNLSLESLIDYMQDCTNFQSEDLGVGLEYHRQKNIMWVLNFWQIVIDEYPAMGENITVGTQAFGFEKMFGHRNFLITHQGEPEHRIAIANSLWVLMDLKKGRPMIVTPEIGDVYGIHEPLPMDYASRKIKVPKDGGKECDQFLVQE
;
A
#
# COMPACT_ATOMS: atom_id res chain seq x y z
N MET A 1 3.34 14.21 -3.15
CA MET A 1 3.65 12.80 -2.78
C MET A 1 4.54 12.81 -1.56
N TYR A 2 4.26 11.99 -0.53
CA TYR A 2 5.15 11.72 0.60
C TYR A 2 6.16 10.67 0.19
N THR A 3 7.43 10.79 0.61
CA THR A 3 8.49 9.85 0.24
C THR A 3 9.44 9.59 1.41
N PHE A 4 10.05 8.41 1.42
CA PHE A 4 11.22 8.11 2.24
C PHE A 4 12.24 7.30 1.45
N ASP A 5 13.51 7.43 1.82
CA ASP A 5 14.60 6.69 1.21
C ASP A 5 14.97 5.48 2.06
N SER A 6 15.30 4.39 1.40
CA SER A 6 15.76 3.16 2.05
C SER A 6 16.84 2.47 1.22
N ARG A 7 17.41 1.40 1.81
CA ARG A 7 18.33 0.51 1.15
C ARG A 7 17.86 -0.92 1.32
N VAL A 8 17.78 -1.68 0.23
CA VAL A 8 17.36 -3.09 0.26
C VAL A 8 18.28 -3.90 1.17
N ARG A 9 17.71 -4.52 2.20
CA ARG A 9 18.45 -5.30 3.22
C ARG A 9 18.46 -6.77 2.85
N TYR A 10 19.45 -7.51 3.37
CA TYR A 10 19.54 -8.95 3.19
C TYR A 10 18.28 -9.70 3.67
N SER A 11 17.67 -9.28 4.78
CA SER A 11 16.45 -9.87 5.33
C SER A 11 15.19 -9.64 4.49
N GLU A 12 15.26 -8.82 3.47
CA GLU A 12 14.16 -8.43 2.59
C GLU A 12 14.26 -9.08 1.21
N THR A 13 15.31 -9.89 0.99
CA THR A 13 15.58 -10.50 -0.31
C THR A 13 15.14 -11.96 -0.39
N ASP A 14 14.83 -12.37 -1.61
CA ASP A 14 14.60 -13.76 -1.99
C ASP A 14 15.91 -14.57 -2.09
N GLU A 15 15.82 -15.80 -2.52
CA GLU A 15 16.95 -16.72 -2.71
C GLU A 15 17.93 -16.29 -3.82
N ASN A 16 17.52 -15.36 -4.70
CA ASN A 16 18.35 -14.81 -5.76
C ASN A 16 19.02 -13.49 -5.34
N GLY A 17 18.76 -13.00 -4.13
CA GLY A 17 19.27 -11.75 -3.61
C GLY A 17 18.55 -10.51 -4.11
N ASN A 18 17.36 -10.65 -4.67
CA ASN A 18 16.49 -9.56 -5.09
C ASN A 18 15.41 -9.29 -4.04
N LEU A 19 14.95 -8.04 -3.95
CA LEU A 19 13.85 -7.65 -3.07
C LEU A 19 12.63 -8.56 -3.30
N SER A 20 12.12 -9.20 -2.25
CA SER A 20 10.95 -10.04 -2.34
C SER A 20 9.66 -9.23 -2.56
N LEU A 21 8.63 -9.84 -3.14
CA LEU A 21 7.31 -9.20 -3.29
C LEU A 21 6.73 -8.79 -1.93
N GLU A 22 6.89 -9.63 -0.92
CA GLU A 22 6.43 -9.38 0.45
C GLU A 22 7.06 -8.11 1.00
N SER A 23 8.39 -8.02 0.98
CA SER A 23 9.12 -6.83 1.45
C SER A 23 8.84 -5.58 0.63
N LEU A 24 8.58 -5.71 -0.68
CA LEU A 24 8.15 -4.59 -1.51
C LEU A 24 6.80 -4.03 -1.04
N ILE A 25 5.87 -4.90 -0.67
CA ILE A 25 4.58 -4.50 -0.09
C ILE A 25 4.78 -3.85 1.28
N ASP A 26 5.67 -4.39 2.11
CA ASP A 26 5.98 -3.82 3.43
C ASP A 26 6.52 -2.38 3.31
N TYR A 27 7.43 -2.12 2.37
CA TYR A 27 7.89 -0.76 2.08
C TYR A 27 6.75 0.21 1.73
N MET A 28 5.78 -0.24 0.94
CA MET A 28 4.61 0.58 0.60
C MET A 28 3.73 0.85 1.83
N GLN A 29 3.53 -0.16 2.68
CA GLN A 29 2.76 -0.02 3.92
C GLN A 29 3.48 0.88 4.93
N ASP A 30 4.79 0.70 5.10
CA ASP A 30 5.62 1.55 5.96
C ASP A 30 5.55 3.00 5.52
N CYS A 31 5.65 3.28 4.21
CA CYS A 31 5.54 4.63 3.66
C CYS A 31 4.20 5.29 4.05
N THR A 32 3.10 4.53 4.01
CA THR A 32 1.78 5.03 4.43
C THR A 32 1.73 5.31 5.93
N ASN A 33 2.29 4.41 6.74
CA ASN A 33 2.33 4.57 8.18
C ASN A 33 3.21 5.76 8.60
N PHE A 34 4.39 5.91 8.00
CA PHE A 34 5.26 7.06 8.24
C PHE A 34 4.57 8.38 7.89
N GLN A 35 3.91 8.45 6.73
CA GLN A 35 3.10 9.62 6.39
C GLN A 35 2.05 9.91 7.45
N SER A 36 1.33 8.90 7.93
CA SER A 36 0.27 9.07 8.93
C SER A 36 0.83 9.56 10.27
N GLU A 37 1.99 9.02 10.71
CA GLU A 37 2.66 9.47 11.94
C GLU A 37 3.12 10.93 11.81
N ASP A 38 3.76 11.29 10.69
CA ASP A 38 4.26 12.65 10.45
C ASP A 38 3.12 13.68 10.35
N LEU A 39 1.93 13.26 9.90
CA LEU A 39 0.72 14.08 9.86
C LEU A 39 -0.04 14.11 11.20
N GLY A 40 0.40 13.36 12.21
CA GLY A 40 -0.25 13.28 13.53
C GLY A 40 -1.55 12.48 13.55
N VAL A 41 -1.79 11.66 12.52
CA VAL A 41 -2.96 10.77 12.39
C VAL A 41 -2.56 9.29 12.36
N GLY A 42 -1.44 8.94 12.96
CA GLY A 42 -0.89 7.61 13.02
C GLY A 42 -1.58 6.69 14.04
N LEU A 43 -0.84 5.71 14.54
CA LEU A 43 -1.39 4.62 15.38
C LEU A 43 -2.09 5.12 16.64
N GLU A 44 -1.53 6.10 17.32
CA GLU A 44 -2.14 6.61 18.56
C GLU A 44 -3.45 7.35 18.29
N TYR A 45 -3.50 8.16 17.22
CA TYR A 45 -4.74 8.82 16.79
C TYR A 45 -5.83 7.78 16.46
N HIS A 46 -5.47 6.71 15.73
CA HIS A 46 -6.39 5.64 15.38
C HIS A 46 -6.94 4.93 16.64
N ARG A 47 -6.09 4.65 17.63
CA ARG A 47 -6.51 4.06 18.91
C ARG A 47 -7.49 4.98 19.67
N GLN A 48 -7.18 6.26 19.78
CA GLN A 48 -8.04 7.24 20.48
C GLN A 48 -9.41 7.38 19.81
N LYS A 49 -9.43 7.42 18.49
CA LYS A 49 -10.67 7.51 17.69
C LYS A 49 -11.40 6.18 17.55
N ASN A 50 -10.80 5.06 17.90
CA ASN A 50 -11.29 3.69 17.69
C ASN A 50 -11.61 3.40 16.21
N ILE A 51 -10.71 3.78 15.33
CA ILE A 51 -10.79 3.57 13.90
C ILE A 51 -9.54 2.84 13.41
N MET A 52 -9.65 2.21 12.24
CA MET A 52 -8.47 1.72 11.51
C MET A 52 -8.74 1.69 10.01
N TRP A 53 -7.68 1.86 9.24
CA TRP A 53 -7.70 1.58 7.82
C TRP A 53 -7.40 0.11 7.57
N VAL A 54 -8.27 -0.57 6.83
CA VAL A 54 -8.10 -1.96 6.42
C VAL A 54 -7.87 -2.00 4.92
N LEU A 55 -6.78 -2.61 4.52
CA LEU A 55 -6.48 -2.84 3.12
C LEU A 55 -7.50 -3.80 2.51
N ASN A 56 -8.10 -3.40 1.41
CA ASN A 56 -9.12 -4.18 0.70
C ASN A 56 -8.64 -4.71 -0.66
N PHE A 57 -7.77 -3.97 -1.34
CA PHE A 57 -7.35 -4.31 -2.69
C PHE A 57 -5.97 -3.73 -3.00
N TRP A 58 -5.15 -4.54 -3.67
CA TRP A 58 -3.90 -4.16 -4.29
C TRP A 58 -3.92 -4.42 -5.80
N GLN A 59 -3.36 -3.50 -6.55
CA GLN A 59 -2.86 -3.70 -7.91
C GLN A 59 -1.42 -3.20 -7.92
N ILE A 60 -0.49 -4.09 -8.17
CA ILE A 60 0.94 -3.78 -8.18
C ILE A 60 1.49 -4.15 -9.55
N VAL A 61 2.16 -3.21 -10.19
CA VAL A 61 2.91 -3.40 -11.44
C VAL A 61 4.38 -3.23 -11.10
N ILE A 62 5.15 -4.27 -11.32
CA ILE A 62 6.58 -4.33 -11.00
C ILE A 62 7.34 -4.39 -12.33
N ASP A 63 8.22 -3.44 -12.55
CA ASP A 63 9.07 -3.40 -13.74
C ASP A 63 10.35 -4.19 -13.51
N GLU A 64 10.88 -4.16 -12.27
CA GLU A 64 12.06 -4.91 -11.84
C GLU A 64 12.09 -5.13 -10.32
N TYR A 65 12.90 -6.06 -9.89
CA TYR A 65 13.17 -6.30 -8.47
C TYR A 65 14.60 -5.84 -8.15
N PRO A 66 14.78 -4.79 -7.32
CA PRO A 66 16.11 -4.27 -6.99
C PRO A 66 16.90 -5.30 -6.16
N ALA A 67 18.20 -5.36 -6.39
CA ALA A 67 19.08 -6.28 -5.68
C ALA A 67 19.41 -5.79 -4.27
N MET A 68 19.90 -6.70 -3.43
CA MET A 68 20.42 -6.38 -2.10
C MET A 68 21.44 -5.25 -2.17
N GLY A 69 21.27 -4.26 -1.32
CA GLY A 69 22.19 -3.12 -1.18
C GLY A 69 21.86 -1.94 -2.09
N GLU A 70 20.95 -2.07 -3.04
CA GLU A 70 20.50 -0.95 -3.84
C GLU A 70 19.70 0.06 -3.01
N ASN A 71 19.86 1.34 -3.36
CA ASN A 71 19.13 2.43 -2.72
C ASN A 71 17.85 2.72 -3.50
N ILE A 72 16.75 2.83 -2.77
CA ILE A 72 15.41 3.06 -3.33
C ILE A 72 14.75 4.27 -2.66
N THR A 73 13.87 4.92 -3.40
CA THR A 73 12.93 5.93 -2.88
C THR A 73 11.52 5.37 -2.98
N VAL A 74 10.82 5.32 -1.86
CA VAL A 74 9.43 4.82 -1.76
C VAL A 74 8.50 6.00 -1.56
N GLY A 75 7.51 6.14 -2.42
CA GLY A 75 6.54 7.24 -2.40
C GLY A 75 5.10 6.78 -2.26
N THR A 76 4.26 7.60 -1.63
CA THR A 76 2.82 7.37 -1.51
C THR A 76 2.03 8.67 -1.59
N GLN A 77 0.79 8.57 -2.10
CA GLN A 77 -0.16 9.69 -2.11
C GLN A 77 -1.60 9.21 -2.12
N ALA A 78 -2.47 9.89 -1.37
CA ALA A 78 -3.90 9.72 -1.52
C ALA A 78 -4.39 10.45 -2.76
N PHE A 79 -5.28 9.84 -3.55
CA PHE A 79 -5.87 10.47 -4.72
C PHE A 79 -7.40 10.54 -4.69
N GLY A 80 -8.02 10.09 -3.61
CA GLY A 80 -9.45 10.27 -3.40
C GLY A 80 -9.99 9.54 -2.19
N PHE A 81 -11.10 10.07 -1.68
CA PHE A 81 -11.91 9.42 -0.65
C PHE A 81 -13.36 9.37 -1.13
N GLU A 82 -13.98 8.19 -1.08
CA GLU A 82 -15.36 7.99 -1.46
C GLU A 82 -16.09 7.12 -0.44
N LYS A 83 -17.07 7.67 0.26
CA LYS A 83 -17.81 6.99 1.33
C LYS A 83 -16.86 6.43 2.39
N MET A 84 -16.71 5.10 2.47
CA MET A 84 -15.82 4.41 3.40
C MET A 84 -14.44 4.11 2.82
N PHE A 85 -14.22 4.44 1.57
CA PHE A 85 -13.02 4.07 0.82
C PHE A 85 -12.00 5.20 0.74
N GLY A 86 -10.72 4.85 0.90
CA GLY A 86 -9.58 5.68 0.57
C GLY A 86 -8.79 5.05 -0.57
N HIS A 87 -8.48 5.85 -1.59
CA HIS A 87 -7.71 5.46 -2.76
C HIS A 87 -6.29 6.01 -2.63
N ARG A 88 -5.29 5.17 -2.86
CA ARG A 88 -3.89 5.53 -2.66
C ARG A 88 -3.01 4.91 -3.72
N ASN A 89 -2.10 5.73 -4.26
CA ASN A 89 -1.02 5.26 -5.12
C ASN A 89 0.31 5.15 -4.37
N PHE A 90 1.17 4.30 -4.93
CA PHE A 90 2.57 4.15 -4.53
C PHE A 90 3.46 4.15 -5.75
N LEU A 91 4.68 4.61 -5.55
CA LEU A 91 5.75 4.61 -6.54
C LEU A 91 7.06 4.25 -5.85
N ILE A 92 7.76 3.29 -6.39
CA ILE A 92 9.13 2.96 -5.95
C ILE A 92 10.06 3.20 -7.13
N THR A 93 11.15 3.93 -6.88
CA THR A 93 12.16 4.25 -7.88
C THR A 93 13.56 3.99 -7.32
N HIS A 94 14.58 3.91 -8.17
CA HIS A 94 15.96 4.01 -7.71
C HIS A 94 16.20 5.40 -7.11
N GLN A 95 16.94 5.44 -6.00
CA GLN A 95 17.21 6.70 -5.30
C GLN A 95 18.01 7.67 -6.19
N GLY A 96 17.49 8.89 -6.33
CA GLY A 96 18.09 9.90 -7.20
C GLY A 96 17.74 9.76 -8.69
N GLU A 97 16.96 8.74 -9.07
CA GLU A 97 16.55 8.46 -10.44
C GLU A 97 15.01 8.35 -10.54
N PRO A 98 14.26 9.46 -10.40
CA PRO A 98 12.80 9.43 -10.33
C PRO A 98 12.13 8.88 -11.59
N GLU A 99 12.81 8.87 -12.72
CA GLU A 99 12.32 8.30 -13.99
C GLU A 99 12.57 6.77 -14.08
N HIS A 100 13.43 6.23 -13.23
CA HIS A 100 13.76 4.80 -13.21
C HIS A 100 12.83 4.09 -12.19
N ARG A 101 11.68 3.72 -12.70
CA ARG A 101 10.63 3.10 -11.88
C ARG A 101 10.92 1.61 -11.63
N ILE A 102 10.85 1.23 -10.37
CA ILE A 102 10.89 -0.15 -9.90
C ILE A 102 9.49 -0.73 -9.85
N ALA A 103 8.55 0.00 -9.23
CA ALA A 103 7.16 -0.44 -9.11
C ALA A 103 6.21 0.75 -9.01
N ILE A 104 4.97 0.54 -9.48
CA ILE A 104 3.84 1.44 -9.25
C ILE A 104 2.65 0.64 -8.75
N ALA A 105 1.90 1.20 -7.80
CA ALA A 105 0.75 0.49 -7.26
C ALA A 105 -0.45 1.39 -7.02
N ASN A 106 -1.61 0.75 -7.07
CA ASN A 106 -2.90 1.27 -6.66
C ASN A 106 -3.45 0.42 -5.52
N SER A 107 -3.98 1.05 -4.51
CA SER A 107 -4.59 0.37 -3.37
C SER A 107 -5.92 1.00 -2.97
N LEU A 108 -6.78 0.17 -2.41
CA LEU A 108 -8.06 0.57 -1.86
C LEU A 108 -8.13 0.20 -0.38
N TRP A 109 -8.45 1.17 0.44
CA TRP A 109 -8.55 1.03 1.88
C TRP A 109 -9.98 1.27 2.34
N VAL A 110 -10.38 0.60 3.40
CA VAL A 110 -11.70 0.77 4.05
C VAL A 110 -11.49 1.30 5.45
N LEU A 111 -12.15 2.42 5.76
CA LEU A 111 -12.15 2.94 7.13
C LEU A 111 -13.15 2.16 7.98
N MET A 112 -12.67 1.59 9.08
CA MET A 112 -13.46 0.79 10.02
C MET A 112 -13.67 1.50 11.34
N ASP A 113 -14.89 1.45 11.88
CA ASP A 113 -15.23 1.76 13.26
C ASP A 113 -15.00 0.51 14.10
N LEU A 114 -13.96 0.52 14.94
CA LEU A 114 -13.58 -0.66 15.76
C LEU A 114 -14.57 -0.97 16.88
N LYS A 115 -15.31 0.03 17.37
CA LYS A 115 -16.36 -0.19 18.39
C LYS A 115 -17.57 -0.90 17.82
N LYS A 116 -17.94 -0.57 16.58
CA LYS A 116 -19.10 -1.14 15.90
C LYS A 116 -18.76 -2.34 15.02
N GLY A 117 -17.47 -2.60 14.77
CA GLY A 117 -16.99 -3.68 13.90
C GLY A 117 -17.49 -3.57 12.45
N ARG A 118 -17.67 -2.35 11.93
CA ARG A 118 -18.21 -2.13 10.59
C ARG A 118 -17.55 -0.93 9.90
N PRO A 119 -17.60 -0.87 8.55
CA PRO A 119 -17.14 0.28 7.81
C PRO A 119 -17.85 1.58 8.22
N MET A 120 -17.11 2.69 8.18
CA MET A 120 -17.62 4.04 8.44
C MET A 120 -17.24 5.00 7.33
N ILE A 121 -18.00 6.08 7.21
CA ILE A 121 -17.74 7.12 6.20
C ILE A 121 -16.47 7.89 6.60
N VAL A 122 -15.61 8.11 5.62
CA VAL A 122 -14.44 8.99 5.75
C VAL A 122 -14.96 10.44 5.84
N THR A 123 -14.73 11.07 6.98
CA THR A 123 -15.08 12.47 7.16
C THR A 123 -13.95 13.37 6.66
N PRO A 124 -14.22 14.63 6.30
CA PRO A 124 -13.16 15.59 5.95
C PRO A 124 -12.04 15.67 6.98
N GLU A 125 -12.36 15.64 8.28
CA GLU A 125 -11.38 15.61 9.37
C GLU A 125 -10.35 14.48 9.24
N ILE A 126 -10.77 13.32 8.70
CA ILE A 126 -9.91 12.13 8.56
C ILE A 126 -9.22 12.13 7.20
N GLY A 127 -9.92 12.52 6.14
CA GLY A 127 -9.41 12.42 4.76
C GLY A 127 -8.54 13.60 4.33
N ASP A 128 -8.94 14.83 4.66
CA ASP A 128 -8.29 16.04 4.14
C ASP A 128 -6.86 16.22 4.63
N VAL A 129 -6.52 15.63 5.79
CA VAL A 129 -5.18 15.70 6.37
C VAL A 129 -4.11 15.09 5.44
N TYR A 130 -4.47 14.10 4.62
CA TYR A 130 -3.53 13.46 3.67
C TYR A 130 -3.28 14.30 2.41
N GLY A 131 -4.14 15.30 2.13
CA GLY A 131 -4.17 15.98 0.84
C GLY A 131 -4.64 15.04 -0.28
N ILE A 132 -5.24 15.59 -1.33
CA ILE A 132 -5.65 14.83 -2.50
C ILE A 132 -4.77 15.24 -3.67
N HIS A 133 -4.16 14.27 -4.31
CA HIS A 133 -3.31 14.45 -5.48
C HIS A 133 -4.00 13.85 -6.72
N GLU A 134 -3.51 14.20 -7.90
CA GLU A 134 -3.91 13.51 -9.13
C GLU A 134 -3.43 12.05 -9.07
N PRO A 135 -4.25 11.09 -9.56
CA PRO A 135 -3.83 9.70 -9.62
C PRO A 135 -2.61 9.51 -10.51
N LEU A 136 -1.70 8.62 -10.14
CA LEU A 136 -0.53 8.29 -10.96
C LEU A 136 -0.97 7.65 -12.29
N PRO A 137 -0.24 7.88 -13.38
CA PRO A 137 -0.57 7.32 -14.69
C PRO A 137 -0.33 5.81 -14.71
N MET A 138 -1.41 5.03 -14.64
CA MET A 138 -1.40 3.56 -14.76
C MET A 138 -2.75 3.05 -15.27
N ASP A 139 -2.80 1.83 -15.77
CA ASP A 139 -4.05 1.16 -16.14
C ASP A 139 -4.72 0.63 -14.88
N TYR A 140 -5.75 1.32 -14.39
CA TYR A 140 -6.44 0.96 -13.15
C TYR A 140 -7.34 -0.26 -13.33
N ALA A 141 -7.01 -1.34 -12.64
CA ALA A 141 -7.82 -2.55 -12.62
C ALA A 141 -9.09 -2.39 -11.77
N SER A 142 -10.14 -3.09 -12.16
CA SER A 142 -11.35 -3.18 -11.33
C SER A 142 -11.06 -3.97 -10.06
N ARG A 143 -11.50 -3.43 -8.90
CA ARG A 143 -11.45 -4.15 -7.62
C ARG A 143 -12.28 -5.45 -7.60
N LYS A 144 -13.22 -5.60 -8.53
CA LYS A 144 -14.04 -6.81 -8.66
C LYS A 144 -13.29 -7.85 -9.45
N ILE A 145 -12.69 -8.80 -8.77
CA ILE A 145 -12.03 -9.96 -9.38
C ILE A 145 -13.14 -10.94 -9.81
N LYS A 146 -13.13 -11.29 -11.09
CA LYS A 146 -14.05 -12.32 -11.60
C LYS A 146 -13.52 -13.68 -11.16
N VAL A 147 -14.30 -14.37 -10.34
CA VAL A 147 -14.01 -15.76 -9.97
C VAL A 147 -14.34 -16.65 -11.19
N PRO A 148 -13.40 -17.50 -11.67
CA PRO A 148 -13.68 -18.47 -12.70
C PRO A 148 -14.83 -19.41 -12.28
N LYS A 149 -15.72 -19.73 -13.20
CA LYS A 149 -16.85 -20.62 -12.92
C LYS A 149 -16.45 -22.11 -12.97
N ASP A 150 -15.35 -22.39 -13.65
CA ASP A 150 -14.79 -23.73 -13.86
C ASP A 150 -13.26 -23.65 -13.96
N GLY A 151 -12.60 -24.79 -14.07
CA GLY A 151 -11.13 -24.87 -14.19
C GLY A 151 -10.36 -24.64 -12.90
N GLY A 152 -11.03 -24.60 -11.74
CA GLY A 152 -10.37 -24.58 -10.43
C GLY A 152 -9.60 -25.88 -10.19
N LYS A 153 -8.40 -25.75 -9.59
CA LYS A 153 -7.59 -26.90 -9.15
C LYS A 153 -7.64 -26.95 -7.63
N GLU A 154 -7.98 -28.10 -7.09
CA GLU A 154 -7.90 -28.33 -5.64
C GLU A 154 -6.42 -28.42 -5.25
N CYS A 155 -6.03 -27.64 -4.25
CA CYS A 155 -4.68 -27.60 -3.68
C CYS A 155 -4.71 -28.06 -2.23
N ASP A 156 -3.58 -28.54 -1.74
CA ASP A 156 -3.42 -28.86 -0.34
C ASP A 156 -3.66 -27.60 0.53
N GLN A 157 -4.15 -27.85 1.75
CA GLN A 157 -4.33 -26.77 2.72
C GLN A 157 -2.96 -26.26 3.19
N PHE A 158 -2.81 -24.96 3.25
CA PHE A 158 -1.66 -24.31 3.87
C PHE A 158 -2.09 -23.48 5.06
N LEU A 159 -1.20 -23.41 6.07
CA LEU A 159 -1.44 -22.62 7.26
C LEU A 159 -1.03 -21.17 6.98
N VAL A 160 -1.96 -20.25 7.17
CA VAL A 160 -1.63 -18.82 7.17
C VAL A 160 -0.96 -18.51 8.51
N GLN A 161 0.26 -17.99 8.46
CA GLN A 161 0.97 -17.52 9.66
C GLN A 161 0.53 -16.09 9.97
N GLU A 162 0.31 -15.80 11.25
CA GLU A 162 0.01 -14.46 11.77
C GLU A 162 1.28 -13.61 11.87
#